data_12161e6b2871105695b154c256b37ee0
#
_entry.id   12161e6b2871105695b154c256b37ee0
#
_cell.length_a   1.000
_cell.length_b   1.000
_cell.length_c   1.000
_cell.angle_alpha   90.00
_cell.angle_beta   90.00
_cell.angle_gamma   90.00
#
_symmetry.space_group_name_H-M   'P 1'
#
loop_
_entity.id
_entity.type
_entity.pdbx_description
1 polymer ?
#
loop_
_entity_poly.entity_id
_entity_poly.type
_entity_poly.pdbx_seq_one_letter_code
_entity_poly.pdbx_strand_id
1 'polypeptide(L)'
;PGFETLAVHAGSAPDPTTGARQTPIYQTTAFVFDDADHAASLFNLQAPGFIYSRLTNPTVAALEERCAALEDGVGATATASGHAAQILALFPLMSPGDEIVASNKLYGGSINQMGHSYKKFGWTTTFVDPDDPANFKAAITDRTKAIFIESLANPGGVVTDMEAIAKVAH
;
A
#
# COMPACT_ATOMS: atom_id res chain seq x y z
N PRO A 1 19.20 -3.01 11.85
CA PRO A 1 19.30 -4.38 11.35
C PRO A 1 19.35 -4.39 9.83
N GLY A 2 20.00 -5.43 9.23
CA GLY A 2 20.01 -5.59 7.78
C GLY A 2 18.65 -6.06 7.25
N PHE A 3 18.45 -5.97 5.92
CA PHE A 3 17.20 -6.33 5.25
C PHE A 3 16.72 -7.74 5.60
N GLU A 4 17.61 -8.72 5.62
CA GLU A 4 17.30 -10.11 5.93
C GLU A 4 16.79 -10.27 7.38
N THR A 5 17.36 -9.49 8.31
CA THR A 5 16.91 -9.48 9.71
C THR A 5 15.52 -8.85 9.84
N LEU A 6 15.27 -7.75 9.13
CA LEU A 6 13.94 -7.13 9.07
C LEU A 6 12.91 -8.07 8.46
N ALA A 7 13.24 -8.76 7.37
CA ALA A 7 12.34 -9.69 6.71
C ALA A 7 11.84 -10.81 7.64
N VAL A 8 12.66 -11.21 8.62
CA VAL A 8 12.30 -12.27 9.58
C VAL A 8 11.65 -11.72 10.84
N HIS A 9 12.13 -10.60 11.37
CA HIS A 9 11.85 -10.16 12.75
C HIS A 9 10.99 -8.89 12.87
N ALA A 10 10.95 -8.03 11.87
CA ALA A 10 10.14 -6.81 11.95
C ALA A 10 8.66 -7.13 12.15
N GLY A 11 7.97 -6.36 12.97
CA GLY A 11 6.56 -6.56 13.33
C GLY A 11 6.28 -7.81 14.18
N SER A 12 7.30 -8.54 14.65
CA SER A 12 7.13 -9.79 15.41
C SER A 12 7.79 -9.70 16.78
N ALA A 13 7.13 -9.05 17.74
CA ALA A 13 7.48 -9.15 19.14
C ALA A 13 6.95 -10.48 19.74
N PRO A 14 7.64 -11.09 20.72
CA PRO A 14 7.06 -12.21 21.46
C PRO A 14 5.76 -11.80 22.15
N ASP A 15 4.77 -12.71 22.13
CA ASP A 15 3.48 -12.47 22.81
C ASP A 15 3.72 -12.24 24.31
N PRO A 16 3.24 -11.13 24.88
CA PRO A 16 3.56 -10.79 26.28
C PRO A 16 2.89 -11.71 27.30
N THR A 17 1.82 -12.44 26.92
CA THR A 17 1.08 -13.33 27.80
C THR A 17 1.67 -14.73 27.82
N THR A 18 2.01 -15.27 26.66
CA THR A 18 2.44 -16.66 26.51
C THR A 18 3.92 -16.81 26.18
N GLY A 19 4.60 -15.73 25.78
CA GLY A 19 5.95 -15.78 25.24
C GLY A 19 6.07 -16.40 23.85
N ALA A 20 4.93 -16.62 23.16
CA ALA A 20 4.94 -17.18 21.82
C ALA A 20 5.80 -16.36 20.88
N ARG A 21 6.73 -17.00 20.18
CA ARG A 21 7.67 -16.31 19.29
C ARG A 21 7.00 -15.81 18.01
N GLN A 22 6.04 -16.57 17.49
CA GLN A 22 5.26 -16.18 16.33
C GLN A 22 4.05 -15.38 16.77
N THR A 23 3.65 -14.38 15.98
CA THR A 23 2.44 -13.62 16.23
C THR A 23 1.22 -14.54 16.25
N PRO A 24 0.44 -14.60 17.34
CA PRO A 24 -0.78 -15.38 17.38
C PRO A 24 -1.80 -14.94 16.32
N ILE A 25 -2.68 -15.86 15.90
CA ILE A 25 -3.79 -15.53 15.00
C ILE A 25 -4.97 -15.05 15.85
N TYR A 26 -5.22 -13.76 15.82
CA TYR A 26 -6.33 -13.13 16.54
C TYR A 26 -7.62 -13.14 15.70
N GLN A 27 -8.38 -14.24 15.78
CA GLN A 27 -9.68 -14.39 15.12
C GLN A 27 -10.80 -13.82 16.00
N THR A 28 -10.70 -12.54 16.31
CA THR A 28 -11.74 -11.83 17.09
C THR A 28 -12.24 -10.61 16.34
N THR A 29 -13.48 -10.22 16.60
CA THR A 29 -14.09 -9.03 16.01
C THR A 29 -13.76 -7.78 16.82
N ALA A 30 -13.84 -7.84 18.14
CA ALA A 30 -13.70 -6.71 19.05
C ALA A 30 -12.71 -7.03 20.18
N PHE A 31 -12.21 -5.98 20.80
CA PHE A 31 -11.30 -6.03 21.93
C PHE A 31 -11.96 -5.34 23.13
N VAL A 32 -11.65 -5.78 24.35
CA VAL A 32 -12.15 -5.17 25.57
C VAL A 32 -11.31 -3.97 25.96
N PHE A 33 -11.91 -3.04 26.67
CA PHE A 33 -11.25 -1.87 27.25
C PHE A 33 -11.17 -2.02 28.77
N ASP A 34 -10.18 -1.37 29.39
CA ASP A 34 -10.03 -1.39 30.83
C ASP A 34 -11.18 -0.62 31.50
N ASP A 35 -11.53 0.55 30.92
CA ASP A 35 -12.62 1.43 31.36
C ASP A 35 -13.09 2.35 30.21
N ALA A 36 -14.00 3.27 30.53
CA ALA A 36 -14.55 4.22 29.56
C ALA A 36 -13.53 5.26 29.09
N ASP A 37 -12.61 5.67 29.94
CA ASP A 37 -11.56 6.65 29.59
C ASP A 37 -10.53 6.02 28.67
N HIS A 38 -10.16 4.76 28.91
CA HIS A 38 -9.31 3.99 28.00
C HIS A 38 -9.99 3.87 26.62
N ALA A 39 -11.26 3.50 26.58
CA ALA A 39 -12.01 3.44 25.32
C ALA A 39 -11.98 4.79 24.59
N ALA A 40 -12.30 5.89 25.29
CA ALA A 40 -12.29 7.23 24.71
C ALA A 40 -10.92 7.62 24.13
N SER A 41 -9.85 7.29 24.84
CA SER A 41 -8.47 7.58 24.37
C SER A 41 -8.12 6.87 23.05
N LEU A 42 -8.55 5.62 22.91
CA LEU A 42 -8.34 4.84 21.69
C LEU A 42 -9.17 5.39 20.51
N PHE A 43 -10.46 5.68 20.73
CA PHE A 43 -11.33 6.24 19.69
C PHE A 43 -10.91 7.64 19.25
N ASN A 44 -10.33 8.44 20.14
CA ASN A 44 -9.78 9.75 19.85
C ASN A 44 -8.35 9.73 19.32
N LEU A 45 -7.78 8.54 19.07
CA LEU A 45 -6.40 8.33 18.59
C LEU A 45 -5.33 8.98 19.49
N GLN A 46 -5.61 9.08 20.79
CA GLN A 46 -4.71 9.61 21.80
C GLN A 46 -3.78 8.53 22.38
N ALA A 47 -4.16 7.26 22.24
CA ALA A 47 -3.36 6.11 22.63
C ALA A 47 -3.38 5.06 21.50
N PRO A 48 -2.29 4.30 21.30
CA PRO A 48 -2.30 3.13 20.42
C PRO A 48 -3.06 1.98 21.07
N GLY A 49 -3.72 1.14 20.25
CA GLY A 49 -4.39 -0.06 20.74
C GLY A 49 -5.37 -0.65 19.74
N PHE A 50 -6.01 -1.73 20.15
CA PHE A 50 -6.94 -2.48 19.31
C PHE A 50 -8.38 -2.24 19.79
N ILE A 51 -9.25 -1.91 18.87
CA ILE A 51 -10.67 -1.62 19.13
C ILE A 51 -11.54 -2.68 18.45
N TYR A 52 -11.34 -2.83 17.16
CA TYR A 52 -12.17 -3.65 16.29
C TYR A 52 -11.33 -4.14 15.10
N SER A 53 -11.38 -5.42 14.78
CA SER A 53 -10.47 -6.06 13.82
C SER A 53 -10.54 -5.49 12.39
N ARG A 54 -11.63 -4.86 12.00
CA ARG A 54 -11.72 -4.16 10.71
C ARG A 54 -10.84 -2.91 10.68
N LEU A 55 -10.60 -2.27 11.83
CA LEU A 55 -9.74 -1.09 11.95
C LEU A 55 -8.28 -1.50 12.19
N THR A 56 -8.06 -2.30 13.22
CA THR A 56 -6.73 -2.78 13.62
C THR A 56 -6.85 -4.18 14.24
N ASN A 57 -5.88 -5.05 13.95
CA ASN A 57 -5.81 -6.40 14.50
C ASN A 57 -4.33 -6.76 14.68
N PRO A 58 -3.90 -7.38 15.81
CA PRO A 58 -2.49 -7.68 16.06
C PRO A 58 -1.83 -8.54 14.99
N THR A 59 -2.56 -9.49 14.41
CA THR A 59 -2.04 -10.35 13.33
C THR A 59 -1.78 -9.54 12.07
N VAL A 60 -2.69 -8.63 11.70
CA VAL A 60 -2.54 -7.73 10.55
C VAL A 60 -1.46 -6.70 10.81
N ALA A 61 -1.41 -6.13 12.02
CA ALA A 61 -0.39 -5.15 12.41
C ALA A 61 1.03 -5.70 12.25
N ALA A 62 1.27 -6.97 12.60
CA ALA A 62 2.57 -7.61 12.40
C ALA A 62 3.01 -7.65 10.93
N LEU A 63 2.07 -7.84 9.99
CA LEU A 63 2.35 -7.75 8.55
C LEU A 63 2.62 -6.30 8.13
N GLU A 64 1.78 -5.37 8.56
CA GLU A 64 1.88 -3.95 8.22
C GLU A 64 3.21 -3.35 8.71
N GLU A 65 3.59 -3.60 9.96
CA GLU A 65 4.87 -3.16 10.52
C GLU A 65 6.07 -3.75 9.76
N ARG A 66 5.99 -5.03 9.36
CA ARG A 66 7.06 -5.65 8.58
C ARG A 66 7.19 -5.04 7.20
N CYS A 67 6.08 -4.83 6.49
CA CYS A 67 6.09 -4.20 5.19
C CYS A 67 6.65 -2.76 5.29
N ALA A 68 6.19 -1.99 6.26
CA ALA A 68 6.71 -0.64 6.50
C ALA A 68 8.23 -0.64 6.75
N ALA A 69 8.73 -1.57 7.58
CA ALA A 69 10.16 -1.67 7.89
C ALA A 69 11.02 -2.09 6.68
N LEU A 70 10.48 -2.92 5.78
CA LEU A 70 11.19 -3.38 4.57
C LEU A 70 11.23 -2.31 3.48
N GLU A 71 10.22 -1.46 3.43
CA GLU A 71 10.07 -0.38 2.44
C GLU A 71 10.56 0.99 2.97
N ASP A 72 11.16 1.03 4.17
CA ASP A 72 11.55 2.28 4.86
C ASP A 72 10.39 3.28 5.00
N GLY A 73 9.18 2.76 5.13
CA GLY A 73 7.95 3.51 5.24
C GLY A 73 7.60 3.84 6.69
N VAL A 74 6.85 4.94 6.89
CA VAL A 74 6.35 5.35 8.22
C VAL A 74 5.20 4.47 8.72
N GLY A 75 4.59 3.68 7.83
CA GLY A 75 3.49 2.77 8.13
C GLY A 75 3.03 2.04 6.87
N ALA A 76 2.19 1.03 7.06
CA ALA A 76 1.55 0.31 5.97
C ALA A 76 0.10 0.01 6.34
N THR A 77 -0.74 -0.21 5.33
CA THR A 77 -2.13 -0.65 5.48
C THR A 77 -2.37 -1.85 4.59
N ALA A 78 -2.75 -2.96 5.20
CA ALA A 78 -3.10 -4.18 4.48
C ALA A 78 -4.55 -4.14 3.96
N THR A 79 -4.77 -4.71 2.79
CA THR A 79 -6.09 -4.82 2.16
C THR A 79 -6.36 -6.25 1.73
N ALA A 80 -7.63 -6.57 1.44
CA ALA A 80 -8.03 -7.91 1.03
C ALA A 80 -7.58 -8.30 -0.39
N SER A 81 -7.09 -7.34 -1.20
CA SER A 81 -6.59 -7.59 -2.55
C SER A 81 -5.66 -6.48 -3.03
N GLY A 82 -4.77 -6.80 -3.99
CA GLY A 82 -3.92 -5.80 -4.63
C GLY A 82 -4.72 -4.70 -5.34
N HIS A 83 -5.86 -5.01 -5.97
CA HIS A 83 -6.73 -4.00 -6.56
C HIS A 83 -7.31 -3.02 -5.54
N ALA A 84 -7.65 -3.49 -4.34
CA ALA A 84 -8.06 -2.61 -3.25
C ALA A 84 -6.89 -1.73 -2.77
N ALA A 85 -5.66 -2.29 -2.69
CA ALA A 85 -4.47 -1.53 -2.37
C ALA A 85 -4.21 -0.40 -3.39
N GLN A 86 -4.35 -0.69 -4.69
CA GLN A 86 -4.20 0.31 -5.75
C GLN A 86 -5.18 1.48 -5.58
N ILE A 87 -6.46 1.18 -5.29
CA ILE A 87 -7.46 2.24 -5.03
C ILE A 87 -7.08 3.05 -3.79
N LEU A 88 -6.75 2.40 -2.69
CA LEU A 88 -6.44 3.09 -1.44
C LEU A 88 -5.16 3.94 -1.54
N ALA A 89 -4.18 3.52 -2.33
CA ALA A 89 -2.97 4.30 -2.57
C ALA A 89 -3.23 5.56 -3.40
N LEU A 90 -4.12 5.49 -4.40
CA LEU A 90 -4.36 6.57 -5.34
C LEU A 90 -5.48 7.52 -4.91
N PHE A 91 -6.53 7.00 -4.26
CA PHE A 91 -7.72 7.79 -3.91
C PHE A 91 -7.44 9.06 -3.08
N PRO A 92 -6.53 9.06 -2.09
CA PRO A 92 -6.20 10.26 -1.34
C PRO A 92 -5.47 11.33 -2.15
N LEU A 93 -4.84 10.94 -3.27
CA LEU A 93 -4.01 11.81 -4.10
C LEU A 93 -4.79 12.41 -5.28
N MET A 94 -5.93 11.81 -5.64
CA MET A 94 -6.61 12.04 -6.90
C MET A 94 -7.96 12.74 -6.71
N SER A 95 -8.26 13.66 -7.60
CA SER A 95 -9.57 14.30 -7.76
C SER A 95 -10.15 14.06 -9.17
N PRO A 96 -11.45 14.24 -9.38
CA PRO A 96 -12.01 14.20 -10.74
C PRO A 96 -11.29 15.16 -11.68
N GLY A 97 -10.87 14.65 -12.84
CA GLY A 97 -10.08 15.39 -13.85
C GLY A 97 -8.57 15.12 -13.75
N ASP A 98 -8.09 14.49 -12.69
CA ASP A 98 -6.68 14.13 -12.54
C ASP A 98 -6.28 12.94 -13.43
N GLU A 99 -4.97 12.83 -13.66
CA GLU A 99 -4.38 11.88 -14.59
C GLU A 99 -3.34 11.00 -13.91
N ILE A 100 -3.27 9.74 -14.38
CA ILE A 100 -2.23 8.76 -14.05
C ILE A 100 -1.45 8.49 -15.32
N VAL A 101 -0.13 8.48 -15.26
CA VAL A 101 0.74 7.92 -16.29
C VAL A 101 1.15 6.52 -15.83
N ALA A 102 0.84 5.51 -16.62
CA ALA A 102 1.08 4.12 -16.23
C ALA A 102 1.86 3.35 -17.28
N SER A 103 2.64 2.35 -16.86
CA SER A 103 3.23 1.39 -17.76
C SER A 103 2.14 0.63 -18.54
N ASN A 104 2.36 0.36 -19.81
CA ASN A 104 1.51 -0.56 -20.59
C ASN A 104 1.87 -2.04 -20.33
N LYS A 105 2.95 -2.31 -19.59
CA LYS A 105 3.41 -3.65 -19.21
C LYS A 105 3.04 -3.91 -17.74
N LEU A 106 1.74 -4.00 -17.47
CA LEU A 106 1.17 -4.28 -16.16
C LEU A 106 0.34 -5.57 -16.20
N TYR A 107 0.02 -6.07 -15.02
CA TYR A 107 -1.03 -7.08 -14.87
C TYR A 107 -2.32 -6.62 -15.55
N GLY A 108 -2.93 -7.50 -16.33
CA GLY A 108 -4.12 -7.15 -17.13
C GLY A 108 -5.28 -6.61 -16.30
N GLY A 109 -5.44 -7.08 -15.05
CA GLY A 109 -6.42 -6.54 -14.12
C GLY A 109 -6.14 -5.08 -13.75
N SER A 110 -4.88 -4.70 -13.54
CA SER A 110 -4.48 -3.30 -13.27
C SER A 110 -4.73 -2.40 -14.48
N ILE A 111 -4.40 -2.89 -15.69
CA ILE A 111 -4.72 -2.17 -16.94
C ILE A 111 -6.23 -1.91 -17.04
N ASN A 112 -7.05 -2.94 -16.79
CA ASN A 112 -8.49 -2.81 -16.86
C ASN A 112 -9.04 -1.87 -15.77
N GLN A 113 -8.54 -1.99 -14.54
CA GLN A 113 -8.94 -1.13 -13.43
C GLN A 113 -8.64 0.35 -13.72
N MET A 114 -7.42 0.66 -14.15
CA MET A 114 -7.01 2.03 -14.46
C MET A 114 -7.63 2.56 -15.75
N GLY A 115 -7.69 1.73 -16.80
CA GLY A 115 -8.19 2.14 -18.10
C GLY A 115 -9.72 2.28 -18.20
N HIS A 116 -10.46 1.55 -17.35
CA HIS A 116 -11.92 1.53 -17.40
C HIS A 116 -12.57 1.92 -16.08
N SER A 117 -12.22 1.26 -14.96
CA SER A 117 -12.93 1.46 -13.70
C SER A 117 -12.70 2.85 -13.13
N TYR A 118 -11.48 3.38 -13.21
CA TYR A 118 -11.12 4.69 -12.67
C TYR A 118 -11.79 5.86 -13.42
N LYS A 119 -12.22 5.65 -14.65
CA LYS A 119 -13.04 6.64 -15.36
C LYS A 119 -14.34 7.00 -14.63
N LYS A 120 -14.87 6.07 -13.81
CA LYS A 120 -16.04 6.33 -12.97
C LYS A 120 -15.77 7.35 -11.86
N PHE A 121 -14.50 7.52 -11.46
CA PHE A 121 -14.06 8.55 -10.52
C PHE A 121 -13.67 9.86 -11.23
N GLY A 122 -13.77 9.91 -12.56
CA GLY A 122 -13.32 11.04 -13.36
C GLY A 122 -11.81 11.07 -13.57
N TRP A 123 -11.08 9.99 -13.28
CA TRP A 123 -9.65 9.89 -13.52
C TRP A 123 -9.37 9.34 -14.91
N THR A 124 -8.29 9.81 -15.53
CA THR A 124 -7.79 9.28 -16.80
C THR A 124 -6.44 8.63 -16.62
N THR A 125 -6.15 7.62 -17.44
CA THR A 125 -4.85 6.94 -17.41
C THR A 125 -4.27 6.90 -18.81
N THR A 126 -3.03 7.41 -18.93
CA THR A 126 -2.22 7.32 -20.15
C THR A 126 -1.21 6.22 -19.97
N PHE A 127 -1.28 5.19 -20.83
CA PHE A 127 -0.37 4.05 -20.80
C PHE A 127 0.81 4.30 -21.75
N VAL A 128 2.03 4.08 -21.25
CA VAL A 128 3.28 4.27 -21.99
C VAL A 128 4.17 3.04 -21.92
N ASP A 129 5.11 2.89 -22.84
CA ASP A 129 6.12 1.84 -22.78
C ASP A 129 7.16 2.16 -21.70
N PRO A 130 7.37 1.27 -20.70
CA PRO A 130 8.31 1.50 -19.60
C PRO A 130 9.77 1.30 -19.96
N ASP A 131 10.11 0.81 -21.15
CA ASP A 131 11.48 0.55 -21.56
C ASP A 131 12.29 1.83 -21.75
N ASP A 132 11.63 2.97 -21.95
CA ASP A 132 12.26 4.30 -21.99
C ASP A 132 11.58 5.26 -21.02
N PRO A 133 12.26 5.73 -19.97
CA PRO A 133 11.72 6.73 -19.03
C PRO A 133 11.26 8.03 -19.69
N ALA A 134 11.81 8.38 -20.89
CA ALA A 134 11.37 9.55 -21.63
C ALA A 134 9.90 9.48 -22.05
N ASN A 135 9.33 8.28 -22.21
CA ASN A 135 7.92 8.10 -22.52
C ASN A 135 7.01 8.59 -21.37
N PHE A 136 7.42 8.34 -20.12
CA PHE A 136 6.71 8.87 -18.95
C PHE A 136 6.79 10.39 -18.92
N LYS A 137 7.99 10.95 -19.10
CA LYS A 137 8.19 12.40 -19.14
C LYS A 137 7.33 13.10 -20.20
N ALA A 138 7.24 12.52 -21.38
CA ALA A 138 6.44 13.06 -22.49
C ALA A 138 4.92 13.00 -22.23
N ALA A 139 4.47 12.06 -21.39
CA ALA A 139 3.06 11.85 -21.07
C ALA A 139 2.58 12.66 -19.86
N ILE A 140 3.49 13.21 -19.06
CA ILE A 140 3.14 14.03 -17.88
C ILE A 140 2.51 15.34 -18.32
N THR A 141 1.42 15.71 -17.64
CA THR A 141 0.71 17.00 -17.77
C THR A 141 0.57 17.66 -16.40
N ASP A 142 0.06 18.88 -16.35
CA ASP A 142 -0.24 19.58 -15.09
C ASP A 142 -1.29 18.85 -14.24
N ARG A 143 -2.04 17.93 -14.82
CA ARG A 143 -3.06 17.10 -14.15
C ARG A 143 -2.52 15.76 -13.68
N THR A 144 -1.31 15.39 -14.05
CA THR A 144 -0.70 14.11 -13.62
C THR A 144 -0.40 14.16 -12.12
N LYS A 145 -0.96 13.21 -11.38
CA LYS A 145 -0.77 13.08 -9.92
C LYS A 145 0.01 11.84 -9.52
N ALA A 146 0.08 10.84 -10.40
CA ALA A 146 0.78 9.60 -10.11
C ALA A 146 1.38 8.99 -11.37
N ILE A 147 2.52 8.32 -11.17
CA ILE A 147 3.08 7.34 -12.10
C ILE A 147 2.87 5.95 -11.51
N PHE A 148 2.36 5.01 -12.30
CA PHE A 148 2.14 3.64 -11.86
C PHE A 148 2.92 2.64 -12.72
N ILE A 149 3.73 1.82 -12.04
CA ILE A 149 4.57 0.79 -12.68
C ILE A 149 4.54 -0.52 -11.87
N GLU A 150 4.98 -1.61 -12.46
CA GLU A 150 5.34 -2.85 -11.78
C GLU A 150 6.86 -3.04 -11.87
N SER A 151 7.48 -3.42 -10.76
CA SER A 151 8.93 -3.72 -10.72
C SER A 151 9.31 -4.88 -11.63
N LEU A 152 8.43 -5.89 -11.70
CA LEU A 152 8.51 -7.05 -12.58
C LEU A 152 7.13 -7.26 -13.23
N ALA A 153 7.03 -6.95 -14.50
CA ALA A 153 5.77 -6.96 -15.23
C ALA A 153 5.18 -8.37 -15.37
N ASN A 154 3.87 -8.49 -15.11
CA ASN A 154 3.09 -9.68 -15.36
C ASN A 154 2.13 -9.43 -16.55
N PRO A 155 2.17 -10.25 -17.66
CA PRO A 155 2.90 -11.52 -17.79
C PRO A 155 4.30 -11.41 -18.43
N GLY A 156 4.73 -10.27 -18.91
CA GLY A 156 5.90 -10.15 -19.78
C GLY A 156 7.26 -10.41 -19.12
N GLY A 157 7.35 -10.42 -17.78
CA GLY A 157 8.60 -10.58 -17.06
C GLY A 157 9.61 -9.43 -17.28
N VAL A 158 9.12 -8.28 -17.72
CA VAL A 158 9.95 -7.09 -17.95
C VAL A 158 10.31 -6.47 -16.61
N VAL A 159 11.60 -6.26 -16.38
CA VAL A 159 12.12 -5.55 -15.20
C VAL A 159 12.13 -4.05 -15.51
N THR A 160 11.40 -3.28 -14.73
CA THR A 160 11.28 -1.83 -14.92
C THR A 160 12.43 -1.11 -14.19
N ASP A 161 13.07 -0.15 -14.83
CA ASP A 161 14.05 0.76 -14.19
C ASP A 161 13.30 1.77 -13.32
N MET A 162 12.98 1.35 -12.10
CA MET A 162 12.24 2.18 -11.14
C MET A 162 12.99 3.44 -10.75
N GLU A 163 14.33 3.39 -10.67
CA GLU A 163 15.14 4.55 -10.29
C GLU A 163 15.07 5.65 -11.37
N ALA A 164 15.22 5.26 -12.63
CA ALA A 164 15.13 6.21 -13.74
C ALA A 164 13.74 6.85 -13.84
N ILE A 165 12.67 6.05 -13.65
CA ILE A 165 11.29 6.56 -13.68
C ILE A 165 10.99 7.44 -12.46
N ALA A 166 11.48 7.09 -11.27
CA ALA A 166 11.34 7.94 -10.08
C ALA A 166 11.95 9.32 -10.27
N LYS A 167 13.12 9.41 -10.95
CA LYS A 167 13.74 10.71 -11.30
C LYS A 167 12.89 11.55 -12.27
N VAL A 168 12.02 10.93 -13.03
CA VAL A 168 11.07 11.64 -13.89
C VAL A 168 9.86 12.14 -13.10
N ALA A 169 9.46 11.38 -12.07
CA ALA A 169 8.30 11.69 -11.23
C ALA A 169 8.57 12.84 -10.23
N HIS A 170 9.80 12.97 -9.76
CA HIS A 170 10.26 13.99 -8.79
C HIS A 170 10.96 15.15 -9.46
#